data_d35c44d754dbe78fe15344425ff75d63
#
_entry.id   d35c44d754dbe78fe15344425ff75d63
#
_cell.length_a   1.000
_cell.length_b   1.000
_cell.length_c   1.000
_cell.angle_alpha   90.00
_cell.angle_beta   90.00
_cell.angle_gamma   90.00
#
_symmetry.space_group_name_H-M   'P 1'
#
loop_
_entity.id
_entity.type
_entity.pdbx_description
1 polymer ?
#
loop_
_entity_poly.entity_id
_entity_poly.type
_entity_poly.pdbx_seq_one_letter_code
_entity_poly.pdbx_strand_id
1 'polypeptide(L)'
;MTITVVSTFHAPVLSLYGQRFVNSFSENIDADIKLRLYAEDCNPVTKDPRIQILDAKQKLPKLNAFKSTWGNVPKANGKCPPEIKARRPKDWHKEFKWDAVRFANKVYAVFDAAQHCNTDWIVWMDADTFVHSKFDYAAFKSFLPERSWLAYMGRGRKWPECGFYGINLKNPVGLEFLKEFEHVYEHAEYGIFRMEEWHDSYVFDEVLKKIKRKYPNEPINNISGNLVNGEGHPIINSGLGAYIDHLKGDRKSVGKSNKPKDLIKPRNESYWTN
;
A
#
# COMPACT_ATOMS: atom_id res chain seq x y z
N MET A 1 1.43 14.83 -16.49
CA MET A 1 1.60 13.55 -15.78
C MET A 1 0.23 13.09 -15.32
N THR A 2 -0.18 11.87 -15.63
CA THR A 2 -1.45 11.29 -15.19
C THR A 2 -1.25 10.37 -13.99
N ILE A 3 -2.18 10.38 -13.02
CA ILE A 3 -2.08 9.63 -11.77
C ILE A 3 -3.35 8.83 -11.54
N THR A 4 -3.19 7.54 -11.25
CA THR A 4 -4.29 6.69 -10.78
C THR A 4 -3.94 6.11 -9.42
N VAL A 5 -4.75 6.45 -8.42
CA VAL A 5 -4.69 5.82 -7.10
C VAL A 5 -5.39 4.47 -7.18
N VAL A 6 -4.82 3.49 -6.49
CA VAL A 6 -5.35 2.11 -6.42
C VAL A 6 -5.57 1.74 -4.97
N SER A 7 -6.70 1.13 -4.68
CA SER A 7 -7.02 0.60 -3.36
C SER A 7 -7.89 -0.64 -3.45
N THR A 8 -7.99 -1.38 -2.35
CA THR A 8 -8.91 -2.51 -2.21
C THR A 8 -9.40 -2.65 -0.77
N PHE A 9 -10.61 -3.15 -0.61
CA PHE A 9 -11.15 -3.58 0.67
C PHE A 9 -12.28 -4.60 0.48
N HIS A 10 -12.69 -5.25 1.56
CA HIS A 10 -13.71 -6.30 1.58
C HIS A 10 -14.88 -5.94 2.47
N ALA A 11 -16.01 -6.63 2.32
CA ALA A 11 -17.28 -6.32 2.99
C ALA A 11 -17.21 -5.97 4.49
N PRO A 12 -16.50 -6.74 5.35
CA PRO A 12 -16.41 -6.45 6.79
C PRO A 12 -15.89 -5.06 7.16
N VAL A 13 -15.13 -4.40 6.27
CA VAL A 13 -14.53 -3.10 6.56
C VAL A 13 -15.17 -1.94 5.82
N LEU A 14 -16.20 -2.21 5.01
CA LEU A 14 -16.91 -1.16 4.27
C LEU A 14 -17.47 -0.08 5.21
N SER A 15 -18.21 -0.46 6.25
CA SER A 15 -18.77 0.47 7.22
C SER A 15 -17.74 1.02 8.21
N LEU A 16 -16.67 0.26 8.48
CA LEU A 16 -15.66 0.67 9.45
C LEU A 16 -14.78 1.81 8.93
N TYR A 17 -14.32 1.71 7.68
CA TYR A 17 -13.46 2.73 7.05
C TYR A 17 -13.57 2.81 5.53
N GLY A 18 -14.03 1.77 4.83
CA GLY A 18 -14.03 1.74 3.37
C GLY A 18 -14.87 2.84 2.74
N GLN A 19 -16.10 3.05 3.21
CA GLN A 19 -16.95 4.12 2.70
C GLN A 19 -16.39 5.51 3.05
N ARG A 20 -15.80 5.66 4.24
CA ARG A 20 -15.14 6.92 4.64
C ARG A 20 -13.93 7.24 3.75
N PHE A 21 -13.14 6.23 3.36
CA PHE A 21 -12.05 6.41 2.40
C PHE A 21 -12.58 6.94 1.07
N VAL A 22 -13.62 6.32 0.50
CA VAL A 22 -14.25 6.75 -0.76
C VAL A 22 -14.75 8.19 -0.67
N ASN A 23 -15.45 8.53 0.40
CA ASN A 23 -15.99 9.88 0.60
C ASN A 23 -14.88 10.92 0.73
N SER A 24 -13.88 10.66 1.58
CA SER A 24 -12.78 11.60 1.81
C SER A 24 -11.87 11.77 0.58
N PHE A 25 -11.71 10.72 -0.24
CA PHE A 25 -11.06 10.81 -1.53
C PHE A 25 -11.83 11.76 -2.46
N SER A 26 -13.13 11.52 -2.63
CA SER A 26 -14.00 12.34 -3.47
C SER A 26 -14.01 13.81 -3.07
N GLU A 27 -14.04 14.08 -1.77
CA GLU A 27 -14.13 15.43 -1.22
C GLU A 27 -12.81 16.21 -1.29
N ASN A 28 -11.67 15.54 -1.10
CA ASN A 28 -10.42 16.22 -0.82
C ASN A 28 -9.29 15.97 -1.84
N ILE A 29 -9.34 14.92 -2.65
CA ILE A 29 -8.34 14.70 -3.70
C ILE A 29 -8.71 15.50 -4.95
N ASP A 30 -7.71 16.07 -5.62
CA ASP A 30 -7.84 16.85 -6.85
C ASP A 30 -8.59 16.12 -7.97
N ALA A 31 -9.32 16.90 -8.77
CA ALA A 31 -10.17 16.39 -9.87
C ALA A 31 -9.39 15.64 -10.97
N ASP A 32 -8.11 15.93 -11.14
CA ASP A 32 -7.24 15.29 -12.14
C ASP A 32 -6.69 13.92 -11.72
N ILE A 33 -6.96 13.52 -10.46
CA ILE A 33 -6.50 12.25 -9.90
C ILE A 33 -7.65 11.25 -9.86
N LYS A 34 -7.44 10.06 -10.43
CA LYS A 34 -8.45 8.99 -10.49
C LYS A 34 -8.25 7.99 -9.35
N LEU A 35 -9.34 7.33 -8.95
CA LEU A 35 -9.30 6.17 -8.05
C LEU A 35 -9.82 4.93 -8.78
N ARG A 36 -9.01 3.87 -8.79
CA ARG A 36 -9.41 2.52 -9.18
C ARG A 36 -9.52 1.66 -7.93
N LEU A 37 -10.75 1.37 -7.53
CA LEU A 37 -11.07 0.68 -6.29
C LEU A 37 -11.57 -0.73 -6.57
N TYR A 38 -10.88 -1.73 -6.03
CA TYR A 38 -11.31 -3.13 -6.11
C TYR A 38 -12.05 -3.50 -4.83
N ALA A 39 -13.37 -3.63 -4.93
CA ALA A 39 -14.25 -4.00 -3.82
C ALA A 39 -14.51 -5.51 -3.82
N GLU A 40 -14.28 -6.18 -2.70
CA GLU A 40 -14.53 -7.61 -2.54
C GLU A 40 -15.79 -7.84 -1.69
N ASP A 41 -16.83 -8.43 -2.30
CA ASP A 41 -18.10 -8.76 -1.66
C ASP A 41 -18.81 -7.55 -1.03
N CYS A 42 -18.62 -6.36 -1.58
CA CYS A 42 -19.29 -5.14 -1.11
C CYS A 42 -19.48 -4.11 -2.22
N ASN A 43 -20.42 -3.19 -1.98
CA ASN A 43 -20.80 -2.16 -2.92
C ASN A 43 -20.66 -0.77 -2.27
N PRO A 44 -19.44 -0.18 -2.26
CA PRO A 44 -19.29 1.20 -1.81
C PRO A 44 -20.06 2.16 -2.72
N VAL A 45 -20.54 3.27 -2.16
CA VAL A 45 -21.38 4.23 -2.87
C VAL A 45 -20.58 5.49 -3.19
N THR A 46 -20.66 5.95 -4.44
CA THR A 46 -20.11 7.24 -4.86
C THR A 46 -20.87 7.80 -6.06
N LYS A 47 -20.90 9.14 -6.18
CA LYS A 47 -21.35 9.86 -7.39
C LYS A 47 -20.18 10.48 -8.14
N ASP A 48 -18.96 10.31 -7.64
CA ASP A 48 -17.76 10.89 -8.23
C ASP A 48 -17.32 10.07 -9.45
N PRO A 49 -17.35 10.64 -10.67
CA PRO A 49 -17.01 9.90 -11.89
C PRO A 49 -15.53 9.52 -11.99
N ARG A 50 -14.65 10.10 -11.14
CA ARG A 50 -13.23 9.76 -11.07
C ARG A 50 -12.98 8.43 -10.34
N ILE A 51 -13.98 7.96 -9.57
CA ILE A 51 -13.87 6.75 -8.75
C ILE A 51 -14.50 5.59 -9.52
N GLN A 52 -13.65 4.72 -10.05
CA GLN A 52 -14.07 3.47 -10.68
C GLN A 52 -14.10 2.36 -9.64
N ILE A 53 -15.30 1.89 -9.30
CA ILE A 53 -15.49 0.74 -8.40
C ILE A 53 -15.58 -0.53 -9.26
N LEU A 54 -14.76 -1.51 -8.94
CA LEU A 54 -14.64 -2.78 -9.64
C LEU A 54 -14.89 -3.93 -8.67
N ASP A 55 -15.62 -4.93 -9.11
CA ASP A 55 -15.72 -6.20 -8.37
C ASP A 55 -14.37 -6.94 -8.44
N ALA A 56 -13.72 -7.08 -7.28
CA ALA A 56 -12.40 -7.71 -7.18
C ALA A 56 -12.43 -9.16 -7.69
N LYS A 57 -13.51 -9.91 -7.44
CA LYS A 57 -13.63 -11.30 -7.89
C LYS A 57 -13.70 -11.42 -9.40
N GLN A 58 -14.38 -10.48 -10.07
CA GLN A 58 -14.48 -10.49 -11.53
C GLN A 58 -13.21 -9.98 -12.20
N LYS A 59 -12.56 -8.96 -11.61
CA LYS A 59 -11.44 -8.25 -12.24
C LYS A 59 -10.07 -8.81 -11.94
N LEU A 60 -9.92 -9.60 -10.89
CA LEU A 60 -8.62 -10.13 -10.45
C LEU A 60 -8.56 -11.67 -10.55
N PRO A 61 -8.59 -12.27 -11.78
CA PRO A 61 -8.56 -13.72 -11.93
C PRO A 61 -7.29 -14.36 -11.36
N LYS A 62 -6.15 -13.70 -11.45
CA LYS A 62 -4.89 -14.17 -10.86
C LYS A 62 -4.94 -14.21 -9.33
N LEU A 63 -5.57 -13.21 -8.70
CA LEU A 63 -5.84 -13.24 -7.25
C LEU A 63 -6.73 -14.42 -6.87
N ASN A 64 -7.79 -14.66 -7.65
CA ASN A 64 -8.69 -15.79 -7.41
C ASN A 64 -7.94 -17.11 -7.50
N ALA A 65 -7.08 -17.29 -8.50
CA ALA A 65 -6.23 -18.46 -8.65
C ALA A 65 -5.27 -18.61 -7.45
N PHE A 66 -4.63 -17.53 -7.03
CA PHE A 66 -3.78 -17.51 -5.84
C PHE A 66 -4.54 -17.92 -4.57
N LYS A 67 -5.73 -17.33 -4.34
CA LYS A 67 -6.60 -17.69 -3.21
C LYS A 67 -7.10 -19.13 -3.29
N SER A 68 -7.46 -19.62 -4.47
CA SER A 68 -7.89 -21.02 -4.67
C SER A 68 -6.79 -22.01 -4.29
N THR A 69 -5.54 -21.70 -4.67
CA THR A 69 -4.39 -22.57 -4.36
C THR A 69 -3.96 -22.50 -2.89
N TRP A 70 -3.92 -21.27 -2.32
CA TRP A 70 -3.27 -21.01 -1.03
C TRP A 70 -4.23 -20.69 0.11
N GLY A 71 -5.51 -20.41 -0.19
CA GLY A 71 -6.50 -19.95 0.80
C GLY A 71 -6.73 -20.91 1.97
N ASN A 72 -6.55 -22.20 1.76
CA ASN A 72 -6.66 -23.24 2.79
C ASN A 72 -5.30 -23.75 3.31
N VAL A 73 -4.19 -23.16 2.86
CA VAL A 73 -2.86 -23.58 3.29
C VAL A 73 -2.44 -22.78 4.52
N PRO A 74 -2.28 -23.40 5.71
CA PRO A 74 -2.07 -22.68 6.97
C PRO A 74 -0.88 -21.71 6.93
N LYS A 75 0.25 -22.11 6.34
CA LYS A 75 1.43 -21.26 6.23
C LYS A 75 1.17 -19.96 5.44
N ALA A 76 0.27 -19.97 4.46
CA ALA A 76 -0.07 -18.80 3.66
C ALA A 76 -1.12 -17.90 4.32
N ASN A 77 -1.72 -18.35 5.43
CA ASN A 77 -2.78 -17.68 6.19
C ASN A 77 -2.37 -17.42 7.65
N GLY A 78 -1.20 -16.85 7.84
CA GLY A 78 -0.73 -16.35 9.13
C GLY A 78 -0.03 -17.36 10.04
N LYS A 79 0.06 -18.64 9.68
CA LYS A 79 0.77 -19.63 10.50
C LYS A 79 2.25 -19.68 10.15
N CYS A 80 3.10 -19.28 11.10
CA CYS A 80 4.54 -19.36 10.94
C CYS A 80 5.02 -20.78 10.63
N PRO A 81 5.82 -20.99 9.56
CA PRO A 81 6.42 -22.29 9.26
C PRO A 81 7.28 -22.80 10.42
N PRO A 82 7.28 -24.13 10.71
CA PRO A 82 8.04 -24.70 11.83
C PRO A 82 9.54 -24.38 11.79
N GLU A 83 10.14 -24.40 10.62
CA GLU A 83 11.54 -24.08 10.39
C GLU A 83 11.89 -22.62 10.68
N ILE A 84 10.97 -21.71 10.41
CA ILE A 84 11.11 -20.27 10.75
C ILE A 84 10.87 -20.07 12.25
N LYS A 85 9.85 -20.74 12.81
CA LYS A 85 9.53 -20.67 14.22
C LYS A 85 10.74 -21.05 15.11
N ALA A 86 11.48 -22.09 14.74
CA ALA A 86 12.69 -22.54 15.46
C ALA A 86 13.78 -21.46 15.49
N ARG A 87 13.92 -20.68 14.42
CA ARG A 87 14.93 -19.60 14.31
C ARG A 87 14.47 -18.26 14.88
N ARG A 88 13.15 -18.03 15.01
CA ARG A 88 12.55 -16.75 15.39
C ARG A 88 11.56 -16.87 16.55
N PRO A 89 12.01 -17.31 17.76
CA PRO A 89 11.10 -17.64 18.86
C PRO A 89 10.32 -16.44 19.41
N LYS A 90 10.77 -15.21 19.18
CA LYS A 90 10.10 -13.98 19.66
C LYS A 90 9.01 -13.46 18.71
N ASP A 91 9.00 -13.87 17.46
CA ASP A 91 8.18 -13.24 16.40
C ASP A 91 7.16 -14.17 15.73
N TRP A 92 7.24 -15.46 15.95
CA TRP A 92 6.41 -16.46 15.29
C TRP A 92 4.91 -16.25 15.48
N HIS A 93 4.50 -15.66 16.58
CA HIS A 93 3.10 -15.38 16.91
C HIS A 93 2.50 -14.19 16.14
N LYS A 94 3.30 -13.45 15.40
CA LYS A 94 2.84 -12.30 14.62
C LYS A 94 2.29 -12.79 13.28
N GLU A 95 1.05 -13.28 13.29
CA GLU A 95 0.38 -13.91 12.16
C GLU A 95 0.48 -13.12 10.86
N PHE A 96 0.34 -11.78 10.92
CA PHE A 96 0.42 -10.94 9.72
C PHE A 96 1.71 -11.13 8.92
N LYS A 97 2.80 -11.58 9.54
CA LYS A 97 4.09 -11.81 8.87
C LYS A 97 4.03 -12.94 7.85
N TRP A 98 3.11 -13.88 8.03
CA TRP A 98 2.94 -15.06 7.18
C TRP A 98 1.56 -15.12 6.51
N ASP A 99 0.86 -13.99 6.39
CA ASP A 99 -0.46 -13.89 5.80
C ASP A 99 -0.39 -13.46 4.33
N ALA A 100 0.23 -14.30 3.48
CA ALA A 100 0.39 -14.04 2.06
C ALA A 100 -0.95 -13.84 1.34
N VAL A 101 -1.97 -14.60 1.70
CA VAL A 101 -3.30 -14.53 1.09
C VAL A 101 -3.96 -13.18 1.33
N ARG A 102 -3.85 -12.65 2.53
CA ARG A 102 -4.36 -11.31 2.86
C ARG A 102 -3.68 -10.22 2.01
N PHE A 103 -2.34 -10.24 1.96
CA PHE A 103 -1.58 -9.21 1.26
C PHE A 103 -1.62 -9.36 -0.26
N ALA A 104 -1.93 -10.55 -0.79
CA ALA A 104 -2.15 -10.77 -2.22
C ALA A 104 -3.23 -9.84 -2.80
N ASN A 105 -4.29 -9.53 -2.04
CA ASN A 105 -5.35 -8.61 -2.48
C ASN A 105 -4.79 -7.27 -2.96
N LYS A 106 -3.87 -6.70 -2.19
CA LYS A 106 -3.21 -5.43 -2.49
C LYS A 106 -2.37 -5.51 -3.75
N VAL A 107 -1.48 -6.48 -3.81
CA VAL A 107 -0.50 -6.54 -4.90
C VAL A 107 -1.13 -6.87 -6.25
N TYR A 108 -2.11 -7.79 -6.27
CA TYR A 108 -2.83 -8.09 -7.52
C TYR A 108 -3.72 -6.92 -7.99
N ALA A 109 -4.26 -6.10 -7.10
CA ALA A 109 -4.94 -4.86 -7.46
C ALA A 109 -3.99 -3.88 -8.15
N VAL A 110 -2.76 -3.75 -7.65
CA VAL A 110 -1.72 -2.90 -8.27
C VAL A 110 -1.29 -3.45 -9.62
N PHE A 111 -1.11 -4.76 -9.77
CA PHE A 111 -0.72 -5.38 -11.04
C PHE A 111 -1.79 -5.20 -12.11
N ASP A 112 -3.06 -5.46 -11.77
CA ASP A 112 -4.17 -5.26 -12.70
C ASP A 112 -4.30 -3.79 -13.11
N ALA A 113 -4.22 -2.86 -12.17
CA ALA A 113 -4.29 -1.44 -12.44
C ALA A 113 -3.15 -0.98 -13.38
N ALA A 114 -1.94 -1.46 -13.18
CA ALA A 114 -0.80 -1.13 -14.03
C ALA A 114 -0.96 -1.62 -15.47
N GLN A 115 -1.67 -2.73 -15.68
CA GLN A 115 -1.93 -3.28 -17.01
C GLN A 115 -3.11 -2.59 -17.72
N HIS A 116 -4.09 -2.08 -16.98
CA HIS A 116 -5.36 -1.60 -17.55
C HIS A 116 -5.59 -0.08 -17.43
N CYS A 117 -4.76 0.64 -16.69
CA CYS A 117 -4.85 2.10 -16.59
C CYS A 117 -3.91 2.77 -17.58
N ASN A 118 -4.44 3.68 -18.41
CA ASN A 118 -3.61 4.59 -19.18
C ASN A 118 -3.18 5.75 -18.27
N THR A 119 -2.09 5.56 -17.54
CA THR A 119 -1.59 6.52 -16.54
C THR A 119 -0.07 6.48 -16.46
N ASP A 120 0.55 7.57 -16.04
CA ASP A 120 2.00 7.64 -15.87
C ASP A 120 2.43 7.04 -14.53
N TRP A 121 1.59 7.22 -13.50
CA TRP A 121 1.85 6.70 -12.16
C TRP A 121 0.68 5.90 -11.62
N ILE A 122 0.96 4.70 -11.12
CA ILE A 122 0.07 3.97 -10.21
C ILE A 122 0.50 4.29 -8.78
N VAL A 123 -0.45 4.73 -7.97
CA VAL A 123 -0.22 5.04 -6.57
C VAL A 123 -1.09 4.14 -5.70
N TRP A 124 -0.46 3.30 -4.90
CA TRP A 124 -1.18 2.57 -3.88
C TRP A 124 -1.50 3.46 -2.68
N MET A 125 -2.73 3.38 -2.19
CA MET A 125 -3.18 3.99 -0.93
C MET A 125 -4.04 2.99 -0.16
N ASP A 126 -3.64 2.62 1.06
CA ASP A 126 -4.44 1.72 1.91
C ASP A 126 -5.82 2.32 2.18
N ALA A 127 -6.88 1.51 2.14
CA ALA A 127 -8.26 1.98 2.32
C ALA A 127 -8.59 2.42 3.77
N ASP A 128 -7.74 2.13 4.75
CA ASP A 128 -7.83 2.70 6.10
C ASP A 128 -7.14 4.08 6.22
N THR A 129 -6.90 4.73 5.07
CA THR A 129 -6.47 6.13 4.98
C THR A 129 -7.67 7.07 5.00
N PHE A 130 -7.54 8.20 5.67
CA PHE A 130 -8.50 9.29 5.69
C PHE A 130 -7.86 10.55 5.10
N VAL A 131 -8.42 11.09 4.02
CA VAL A 131 -7.97 12.34 3.41
C VAL A 131 -8.66 13.49 4.12
N HIS A 132 -7.98 14.12 5.06
CA HIS A 132 -8.56 15.13 5.95
C HIS A 132 -8.45 16.58 5.47
N SER A 133 -7.62 16.83 4.46
CA SER A 133 -7.37 18.17 3.91
C SER A 133 -7.29 18.14 2.40
N LYS A 134 -7.58 19.26 1.75
CA LYS A 134 -7.45 19.40 0.29
C LYS A 134 -6.05 19.02 -0.16
N PHE A 135 -5.97 18.04 -1.03
CA PHE A 135 -4.75 17.46 -1.58
C PHE A 135 -4.77 17.73 -3.08
N ASP A 136 -4.36 18.93 -3.46
CA ASP A 136 -4.36 19.37 -4.85
C ASP A 136 -3.34 18.61 -5.70
N TYR A 137 -3.47 18.73 -7.01
CA TYR A 137 -2.61 18.01 -7.97
C TYR A 137 -1.13 18.37 -7.79
N ALA A 138 -0.79 19.64 -7.55
CA ALA A 138 0.59 20.09 -7.40
C ALA A 138 1.25 19.46 -6.17
N ALA A 139 0.54 19.47 -5.04
CA ALA A 139 1.00 18.83 -3.81
C ALA A 139 1.13 17.31 -3.99
N PHE A 140 0.15 16.65 -4.62
CA PHE A 140 0.21 15.20 -4.86
C PHE A 140 1.40 14.85 -5.78
N LYS A 141 1.57 15.60 -6.88
CA LYS A 141 2.69 15.44 -7.83
C LYS A 141 4.05 15.63 -7.15
N SER A 142 4.16 16.50 -6.14
CA SER A 142 5.43 16.74 -5.45
C SER A 142 6.01 15.49 -4.79
N PHE A 143 5.18 14.53 -4.42
CA PHE A 143 5.59 13.23 -3.89
C PHE A 143 6.02 12.23 -4.98
N LEU A 144 5.75 12.52 -6.26
CA LEU A 144 5.95 11.65 -7.41
C LEU A 144 6.87 12.32 -8.46
N PRO A 145 8.16 12.58 -8.16
CA PRO A 145 9.07 13.24 -9.10
C PRO A 145 9.21 12.46 -10.40
N GLU A 146 9.00 13.09 -11.55
CA GLU A 146 8.97 12.45 -12.86
C GLU A 146 10.21 11.61 -13.19
N ARG A 147 11.39 12.05 -12.70
CA ARG A 147 12.65 11.31 -12.86
C ARG A 147 12.74 10.04 -12.03
N SER A 148 11.95 9.93 -10.95
CA SER A 148 12.01 8.76 -10.08
C SER A 148 11.18 7.61 -10.65
N TRP A 149 11.71 6.38 -10.55
CA TRP A 149 10.97 5.19 -10.94
C TRP A 149 10.02 4.68 -9.85
N LEU A 150 10.27 5.06 -8.60
CA LEU A 150 9.47 4.70 -7.42
C LEU A 150 9.44 5.86 -6.44
N ALA A 151 8.29 6.06 -5.80
CA ALA A 151 8.11 6.89 -4.62
C ALA A 151 7.61 5.98 -3.49
N TYR A 152 8.28 5.97 -2.34
CA TYR A 152 8.00 5.02 -1.27
C TYR A 152 8.25 5.62 0.13
N MET A 153 7.77 4.93 1.15
CA MET A 153 7.89 5.35 2.54
C MET A 153 8.99 4.55 3.26
N GLY A 154 10.25 5.00 3.18
CA GLY A 154 11.37 4.34 3.84
C GLY A 154 11.30 4.43 5.37
N ARG A 155 11.82 3.42 6.08
CA ARG A 155 11.82 3.33 7.56
C ARG A 155 13.18 2.98 8.15
N GLY A 156 14.24 3.42 7.50
CA GLY A 156 15.62 3.17 7.94
C GLY A 156 15.95 1.67 8.03
N ARG A 157 16.04 1.12 9.24
CA ARG A 157 16.41 -0.30 9.47
C ARG A 157 15.25 -1.28 9.34
N LYS A 158 14.03 -0.81 9.08
CA LYS A 158 12.83 -1.64 8.88
C LYS A 158 12.41 -1.60 7.43
N TRP A 159 11.63 -2.59 7.00
CA TRP A 159 10.99 -2.56 5.68
C TRP A 159 10.09 -1.33 5.51
N PRO A 160 9.88 -0.87 4.28
CA PRO A 160 9.06 0.31 3.97
C PRO A 160 7.63 0.21 4.54
N GLU A 161 7.03 1.37 4.76
CA GLU A 161 5.60 1.45 5.04
C GLU A 161 4.84 1.40 3.72
N CYS A 162 4.10 0.34 3.48
CA CYS A 162 3.37 0.13 2.23
C CYS A 162 1.92 0.65 2.26
N GLY A 163 1.56 1.52 3.20
CA GLY A 163 0.26 2.22 3.20
C GLY A 163 0.14 3.27 2.09
N PHE A 164 1.28 3.74 1.56
CA PHE A 164 1.35 4.64 0.41
C PHE A 164 2.66 4.41 -0.35
N TYR A 165 2.57 4.21 -1.66
CA TYR A 165 3.71 4.22 -2.58
C TYR A 165 3.26 4.47 -4.02
N GLY A 166 4.13 4.97 -4.87
CA GLY A 166 3.87 5.19 -6.30
C GLY A 166 4.90 4.52 -7.17
N ILE A 167 4.47 3.91 -8.28
CA ILE A 167 5.32 3.29 -9.31
C ILE A 167 5.15 4.07 -10.61
N ASN A 168 6.25 4.52 -11.19
CA ASN A 168 6.27 5.24 -12.46
C ASN A 168 6.25 4.25 -13.62
N LEU A 169 5.12 4.17 -14.32
CA LEU A 169 4.94 3.27 -15.46
C LEU A 169 5.62 3.76 -16.76
N LYS A 170 6.09 5.02 -16.79
CA LYS A 170 6.88 5.55 -17.91
C LYS A 170 8.38 5.25 -17.76
N ASN A 171 8.80 4.88 -16.55
CA ASN A 171 10.20 4.55 -16.28
C ASN A 171 10.44 3.03 -16.42
N PRO A 172 11.40 2.59 -17.25
CA PRO A 172 11.69 1.16 -17.46
C PRO A 172 12.02 0.41 -16.16
N VAL A 173 12.70 1.07 -15.21
CA VAL A 173 13.03 0.45 -13.91
C VAL A 173 11.79 0.28 -13.04
N GLY A 174 10.82 1.21 -13.11
CA GLY A 174 9.52 1.07 -12.45
C GLY A 174 8.73 -0.12 -13.00
N LEU A 175 8.74 -0.31 -14.32
CA LEU A 175 8.12 -1.47 -14.97
C LEU A 175 8.82 -2.78 -14.58
N GLU A 176 10.14 -2.78 -14.47
CA GLU A 176 10.89 -3.97 -14.06
C GLU A 176 10.62 -4.30 -12.58
N PHE A 177 10.57 -3.29 -11.70
CA PHE A 177 10.18 -3.49 -10.31
C PHE A 177 8.80 -4.14 -10.21
N LEU A 178 7.82 -3.63 -10.96
CA LEU A 178 6.46 -4.16 -10.98
C LEU A 178 6.43 -5.62 -11.45
N LYS A 179 7.13 -5.92 -12.55
CA LYS A 179 7.25 -7.27 -13.10
C LYS A 179 7.90 -8.25 -12.12
N GLU A 180 8.96 -7.84 -11.44
CA GLU A 180 9.63 -8.67 -10.44
C GLU A 180 8.73 -8.89 -9.23
N PHE A 181 8.00 -7.85 -8.80
CA PHE A 181 7.07 -7.94 -7.68
C PHE A 181 5.91 -8.90 -7.99
N GLU A 182 5.34 -8.85 -9.23
CA GLU A 182 4.34 -9.79 -9.72
C GLU A 182 4.91 -11.22 -9.76
N HIS A 183 6.12 -11.40 -10.31
CA HIS A 183 6.78 -12.69 -10.44
C HIS A 183 6.89 -13.45 -9.11
N VAL A 184 7.20 -12.74 -8.03
CA VAL A 184 7.30 -13.33 -6.67
C VAL A 184 5.99 -13.97 -6.21
N TYR A 185 4.84 -13.41 -6.59
CA TYR A 185 3.52 -13.96 -6.26
C TYR A 185 3.06 -15.02 -7.25
N GLU A 186 3.28 -14.83 -8.55
CA GLU A 186 2.91 -15.79 -9.61
C GLU A 186 3.65 -17.13 -9.45
N HIS A 187 4.88 -17.08 -8.95
CA HIS A 187 5.70 -18.27 -8.67
C HIS A 187 5.86 -18.50 -7.17
N ALA A 188 4.75 -18.48 -6.43
CA ALA A 188 4.73 -18.42 -4.97
C ALA A 188 5.65 -19.42 -4.25
N GLU A 189 5.74 -20.68 -4.71
CA GLU A 189 6.58 -21.72 -4.09
C GLU A 189 8.08 -21.40 -4.17
N TYR A 190 8.52 -20.78 -5.25
CA TYR A 190 9.92 -20.39 -5.49
C TYR A 190 10.17 -18.91 -5.22
N GLY A 191 9.09 -18.12 -5.09
CA GLY A 191 9.06 -16.70 -4.79
C GLY A 191 8.78 -16.42 -3.32
N ILE A 192 7.55 -15.96 -3.02
CA ILE A 192 7.20 -15.45 -1.68
C ILE A 192 7.42 -16.48 -0.57
N PHE A 193 7.15 -17.78 -0.78
CA PHE A 193 7.32 -18.81 0.24
C PHE A 193 8.78 -19.27 0.46
N ARG A 194 9.73 -18.71 -0.28
CA ARG A 194 11.17 -18.85 0.00
C ARG A 194 11.72 -17.70 0.82
N MET A 195 10.91 -16.65 1.05
CA MET A 195 11.28 -15.50 1.88
C MET A 195 11.05 -15.80 3.37
N GLU A 196 11.63 -14.96 4.25
CA GLU A 196 11.50 -15.09 5.71
C GLU A 196 10.15 -14.56 6.23
N GLU A 197 9.51 -13.64 5.51
CA GLU A 197 8.19 -13.07 5.84
C GLU A 197 7.41 -12.80 4.55
N TRP A 198 6.07 -12.84 4.61
CA TRP A 198 5.21 -12.82 3.42
C TRP A 198 4.19 -11.69 3.43
N HIS A 199 4.32 -10.73 4.33
CA HIS A 199 3.54 -9.50 4.25
C HIS A 199 4.10 -8.56 3.18
N ASP A 200 3.24 -7.71 2.65
CA ASP A 200 3.53 -6.80 1.54
C ASP A 200 4.80 -5.96 1.74
N SER A 201 4.99 -5.39 2.91
CA SER A 201 6.14 -4.51 3.19
C SER A 201 7.48 -5.26 3.14
N TYR A 202 7.52 -6.51 3.59
CA TYR A 202 8.74 -7.33 3.52
C TYR A 202 9.05 -7.72 2.07
N VAL A 203 8.04 -8.23 1.35
CA VAL A 203 8.20 -8.65 -0.05
C VAL A 203 8.59 -7.47 -0.93
N PHE A 204 7.94 -6.31 -0.72
CA PHE A 204 8.28 -5.06 -1.39
C PHE A 204 9.74 -4.66 -1.16
N ASP A 205 10.22 -4.75 0.08
CA ASP A 205 11.61 -4.41 0.45
C ASP A 205 12.64 -5.34 -0.23
N GLU A 206 12.37 -6.64 -0.28
CA GLU A 206 13.26 -7.60 -0.93
C GLU A 206 13.34 -7.36 -2.46
N VAL A 207 12.19 -7.09 -3.11
CA VAL A 207 12.15 -6.70 -4.51
C VAL A 207 12.86 -5.36 -4.74
N LEU A 208 12.59 -4.37 -3.88
CA LEU A 208 13.25 -3.06 -3.92
C LEU A 208 14.77 -3.18 -3.82
N LYS A 209 15.29 -3.97 -2.90
CA LYS A 209 16.72 -4.24 -2.75
C LYS A 209 17.33 -4.90 -3.99
N LYS A 210 16.60 -5.86 -4.59
CA LYS A 210 17.03 -6.53 -5.85
C LYS A 210 17.17 -5.52 -6.97
N ILE A 211 16.15 -4.69 -7.20
CA ILE A 211 16.14 -3.67 -8.27
C ILE A 211 17.20 -2.59 -8.03
N LYS A 212 17.33 -2.09 -6.79
CA LYS A 212 18.36 -1.10 -6.45
C LYS A 212 19.79 -1.61 -6.66
N ARG A 213 20.06 -2.89 -6.44
CA ARG A 213 21.37 -3.49 -6.74
C ARG A 213 21.64 -3.54 -8.24
N LYS A 214 20.60 -3.79 -9.05
CA LYS A 214 20.71 -3.81 -10.50
C LYS A 214 20.84 -2.40 -11.10
N TYR A 215 20.17 -1.42 -10.51
CA TYR A 215 20.10 -0.03 -10.97
C TYR A 215 20.49 0.95 -9.86
N PRO A 216 21.75 0.96 -9.40
CA PRO A 216 22.14 1.71 -8.19
C PRO A 216 22.06 3.23 -8.35
N ASN A 217 22.13 3.75 -9.58
CA ASN A 217 22.14 5.18 -9.88
C ASN A 217 20.77 5.72 -10.32
N GLU A 218 19.76 4.84 -10.48
CA GLU A 218 18.46 5.29 -10.91
C GLU A 218 17.70 5.98 -9.76
N PRO A 219 17.12 7.16 -10.02
CA PRO A 219 16.53 7.97 -8.96
C PRO A 219 15.27 7.35 -8.39
N ILE A 220 15.17 7.41 -7.06
CA ILE A 220 14.06 6.93 -6.26
C ILE A 220 13.69 8.00 -5.24
N ASN A 221 12.40 8.19 -4.97
CA ASN A 221 11.95 9.15 -3.97
C ASN A 221 11.56 8.46 -2.65
N ASN A 222 12.26 8.78 -1.56
CA ASN A 222 11.86 8.39 -0.22
C ASN A 222 11.01 9.50 0.41
N ILE A 223 9.68 9.36 0.35
CA ILE A 223 8.70 10.35 0.83
C ILE A 223 8.83 10.62 2.33
N SER A 224 9.16 9.60 3.12
CA SER A 224 9.34 9.75 4.56
C SER A 224 10.64 10.47 4.96
N GLY A 225 11.54 10.69 3.99
CA GLY A 225 12.80 11.37 4.24
C GLY A 225 13.65 10.68 5.31
N ASN A 226 14.16 11.47 6.25
CA ASN A 226 15.01 10.98 7.33
C ASN A 226 14.24 10.58 8.59
N LEU A 227 13.04 10.02 8.47
CA LEU A 227 12.37 9.39 9.60
C LEU A 227 13.22 8.23 10.12
N VAL A 228 13.87 8.46 11.24
CA VAL A 228 14.91 7.59 11.78
C VAL A 228 14.27 6.38 12.46
N ASN A 229 14.79 5.19 12.15
CA ASN A 229 14.64 3.97 12.96
C ASN A 229 13.23 3.43 13.20
N GLY A 230 12.23 3.83 12.41
CA GLY A 230 10.87 3.32 12.55
C GLY A 230 10.12 3.80 13.78
N GLU A 231 10.53 4.93 14.33
CA GLU A 231 9.78 5.69 15.33
C GLU A 231 8.63 6.43 14.66
N GLY A 232 7.49 6.49 15.35
CA GLY A 232 6.28 7.11 14.83
C GLY A 232 5.65 6.38 13.64
N HIS A 233 4.62 6.98 13.10
CA HIS A 233 3.94 6.48 11.91
C HIS A 233 4.47 7.22 10.66
N PRO A 234 5.11 6.54 9.68
CA PRO A 234 5.80 7.22 8.57
C PRO A 234 4.92 8.19 7.79
N ILE A 235 3.68 7.80 7.45
CA ILE A 235 2.77 8.64 6.67
C ILE A 235 2.48 9.96 7.38
N ILE A 236 2.01 9.92 8.62
CA ILE A 236 1.59 11.11 9.34
C ILE A 236 2.74 12.00 9.81
N ASN A 237 3.96 11.46 9.89
CA ASN A 237 5.17 12.23 10.23
C ASN A 237 5.97 12.71 9.01
N SER A 238 5.50 12.40 7.79
CA SER A 238 6.04 12.91 6.52
C SER A 238 5.23 14.11 6.01
N GLY A 239 5.59 14.62 4.82
CA GLY A 239 4.80 15.63 4.12
C GLY A 239 3.35 15.19 3.83
N LEU A 240 3.11 13.87 3.66
CA LEU A 240 1.76 13.33 3.45
C LEU A 240 0.82 13.60 4.62
N GLY A 241 1.31 13.66 5.86
CA GLY A 241 0.49 13.95 7.03
C GLY A 241 -0.18 15.32 7.03
N ALA A 242 0.19 16.25 6.12
CA ALA A 242 -0.55 17.49 5.89
C ALA A 242 -1.92 17.24 5.24
N TYR A 243 -2.10 16.08 4.61
CA TYR A 243 -3.27 15.77 3.80
C TYR A 243 -4.01 14.52 4.25
N ILE A 244 -3.27 13.50 4.73
CA ILE A 244 -3.83 12.18 5.03
C ILE A 244 -3.42 11.67 6.41
N ASP A 245 -4.35 10.93 7.04
CA ASP A 245 -4.12 10.10 8.21
C ASP A 245 -4.28 8.62 7.84
N HIS A 246 -3.45 7.75 8.37
CA HIS A 246 -3.51 6.31 8.13
C HIS A 246 -3.85 5.56 9.43
N LEU A 247 -5.06 5.06 9.50
CA LEU A 247 -5.73 4.61 10.72
C LEU A 247 -5.42 3.14 11.03
N LYS A 248 -4.22 2.85 11.53
CA LYS A 248 -3.81 1.48 11.87
C LYS A 248 -4.43 0.93 13.15
N GLY A 249 -4.81 -0.35 13.12
CA GLY A 249 -5.30 -1.07 14.29
C GLY A 249 -6.57 -0.44 14.87
N ASP A 250 -6.59 -0.18 16.17
CA ASP A 250 -7.71 0.40 16.91
C ASP A 250 -8.09 1.84 16.50
N ARG A 251 -7.19 2.56 15.81
CA ARG A 251 -7.50 3.90 15.28
C ARG A 251 -8.58 3.88 14.20
N LYS A 252 -8.82 2.73 13.58
CA LYS A 252 -9.91 2.54 12.59
C LYS A 252 -11.28 2.85 13.20
N SER A 253 -11.52 2.43 14.45
CA SER A 253 -12.75 2.72 15.17
C SER A 253 -12.77 4.11 15.81
N VAL A 254 -11.61 4.62 16.25
CA VAL A 254 -11.47 5.97 16.82
C VAL A 254 -11.57 7.05 15.74
N GLY A 255 -11.09 6.75 14.52
CA GLY A 255 -11.17 7.67 13.39
C GLY A 255 -10.01 8.67 13.28
N LYS A 256 -9.03 8.63 14.18
CA LYS A 256 -7.87 9.52 14.20
C LYS A 256 -6.64 8.84 14.81
N SER A 257 -5.46 9.13 14.25
CA SER A 257 -4.16 8.71 14.81
C SER A 257 -3.72 9.73 15.87
N ASN A 258 -4.18 9.55 17.09
CA ASN A 258 -4.00 10.50 18.20
C ASN A 258 -3.05 10.01 19.31
N LYS A 259 -2.40 8.86 19.12
CA LYS A 259 -1.47 8.34 20.14
C LYS A 259 -0.12 9.06 20.05
N PRO A 260 0.48 9.48 21.19
CA PRO A 260 1.79 10.17 21.20
C PRO A 260 2.90 9.40 20.48
N LYS A 261 2.85 8.08 20.50
CA LYS A 261 3.83 7.24 19.79
C LYS A 261 3.68 7.24 18.26
N ASP A 262 2.55 7.71 17.73
CA ASP A 262 2.30 7.74 16.30
C ASP A 262 2.75 9.04 15.67
N LEU A 263 2.38 10.16 16.29
CA LEU A 263 2.74 11.50 15.87
C LEU A 263 3.90 12.02 16.74
N ILE A 264 5.12 11.85 16.24
CA ILE A 264 6.35 12.24 16.95
C ILE A 264 6.88 13.61 16.55
N LYS A 265 6.34 14.20 15.46
CA LYS A 265 6.65 15.56 15.03
C LYS A 265 5.45 16.44 15.26
N PRO A 266 5.61 17.64 15.87
CA PRO A 266 4.52 18.60 15.95
C PRO A 266 3.95 18.92 14.58
N ARG A 267 2.62 19.03 14.48
CA ARG A 267 1.88 19.42 13.30
C ARG A 267 0.92 20.56 13.63
N ASN A 268 0.78 21.49 12.69
CA ASN A 268 -0.02 22.70 12.87
C ASN A 268 -1.32 22.69 12.03
N GLU A 269 -1.52 21.67 11.20
CA GLU A 269 -2.75 21.54 10.42
C GLU A 269 -3.96 21.32 11.36
N SER A 270 -5.08 21.97 11.06
CA SER A 270 -6.29 21.96 11.90
C SER A 270 -6.77 20.56 12.26
N TYR A 271 -6.58 19.60 11.36
CA TYR A 271 -6.89 18.20 11.64
C TYR A 271 -6.12 17.65 12.85
N TRP A 272 -4.86 18.02 13.03
CA TRP A 272 -4.01 17.47 14.10
C TRP A 272 -4.16 18.24 15.42
N THR A 273 -4.56 19.51 15.36
CA THR A 273 -4.66 20.41 16.54
C THR A 273 -6.02 20.36 17.23
N ASN A 274 -7.07 19.91 16.52
CA ASN A 274 -8.42 19.69 17.06
C ASN A 274 -8.57 18.19 17.42
#